data_9bc6fab4417139e910c0bd2b467bd956
#
_entry.id   9bc6fab4417139e910c0bd2b467bd956
#
_cell.length_a   1.000
_cell.length_b   1.000
_cell.length_c   1.000
_cell.angle_alpha   90.00
_cell.angle_beta   90.00
_cell.angle_gamma   90.00
#
_symmetry.space_group_name_H-M   'P 1'
#
loop_
_entity.id
_entity.type
_entity.pdbx_description
1 polymer ?
#
loop_
_entity_poly.entity_id
_entity_poly.type
_entity_poly.pdbx_seq_one_letter_code
_entity_poly.pdbx_strand_id
1 'polypeptide(L)'
;STLLASSAASDVYKRQSVALIKNGQIVYTGGVGDADQGQHEANNGETMFPLASAEKYLTALVIGHLIAEHKLSFNTKLAKFFPKIDHSKGISIRQLLDHRSGIQMDELTPDQTLTSEQAILDWTFEQMGSTGDHSFIYANANYAVLAGIVRQVTGKSFANVLQQTIITPLQLTHTHNFTALTAQMPVAQGYLTAGDNDYQPDELSNALLSTLLGSGSVYMSAMDLAKVIIAAETGKIMPLKVYHQLINANYGDGNPYASGVMWLDDQRLLQGMYNDNPESFSTLAYFRADAKSGVVLFGNHTMSTDTVSLAQNLEALVN
;
A
#
# COMPACT_ATOMS: atom_id res chain seq x y z
N SER A 1 6.37 20.22 -15.45
CA SER A 1 7.03 21.11 -14.46
C SER A 1 6.24 22.39 -14.21
N THR A 2 5.64 22.98 -15.23
CA THR A 2 4.91 24.27 -15.12
C THR A 2 3.63 24.17 -14.30
N LEU A 3 2.90 23.07 -14.36
CA LEU A 3 1.63 22.91 -13.61
C LEU A 3 1.86 22.73 -12.10
N LEU A 4 2.90 21.98 -11.71
CA LEU A 4 3.28 21.83 -10.32
C LEU A 4 3.92 23.12 -9.77
N ALA A 5 4.62 23.87 -10.61
CA ALA A 5 5.25 25.13 -10.23
C ALA A 5 4.29 26.33 -10.20
N SER A 6 3.28 26.37 -11.10
CA SER A 6 2.30 27.47 -11.14
C SER A 6 1.27 27.40 -10.02
N SER A 7 1.15 26.28 -9.35
CA SER A 7 0.27 26.09 -8.21
C SER A 7 0.94 26.40 -6.85
N ALA A 8 2.17 26.91 -6.87
CA ALA A 8 2.90 27.29 -5.66
C ALA A 8 2.15 28.32 -4.77
N ALA A 9 1.02 28.83 -5.26
CA ALA A 9 0.14 29.72 -4.49
C ALA A 9 -0.93 28.98 -3.69
N SER A 10 -1.12 27.66 -3.88
CA SER A 10 -2.09 26.88 -3.08
C SER A 10 -1.36 25.87 -2.21
N ASP A 11 -1.77 25.74 -0.95
CA ASP A 11 -1.20 24.80 0.04
C ASP A 11 -1.27 23.33 -0.40
N VAL A 12 -2.07 23.03 -1.43
CA VAL A 12 -2.34 21.70 -1.97
C VAL A 12 -1.11 21.01 -2.55
N TYR A 13 -0.08 21.76 -2.95
CA TYR A 13 1.05 21.23 -3.72
C TYR A 13 2.39 21.38 -3.00
N LYS A 14 2.40 21.60 -1.70
CA LYS A 14 3.64 22.05 -1.03
C LYS A 14 4.66 20.95 -0.74
N ARG A 15 4.25 19.69 -0.57
CA ARG A 15 5.16 18.61 -0.16
C ARG A 15 4.68 17.29 -0.75
N GLN A 16 5.05 17.04 -2.00
CA GLN A 16 4.56 15.89 -2.75
C GLN A 16 5.62 15.30 -3.65
N SER A 17 5.48 13.99 -3.91
CA SER A 17 6.18 13.27 -4.97
C SER A 17 5.17 12.71 -5.95
N VAL A 18 5.50 12.73 -7.24
CA VAL A 18 4.59 12.38 -8.33
C VAL A 18 5.30 11.49 -9.34
N ALA A 19 4.56 10.50 -9.86
CA ALA A 19 4.91 9.79 -11.09
C ALA A 19 3.69 9.75 -12.00
N LEU A 20 3.88 10.02 -13.28
CA LEU A 20 2.83 9.94 -14.30
C LEU A 20 3.11 8.79 -15.25
N ILE A 21 2.05 8.04 -15.58
CA ILE A 21 2.07 6.86 -16.45
C ILE A 21 1.26 7.16 -17.70
N LYS A 22 1.80 6.81 -18.87
CA LYS A 22 1.09 6.85 -20.16
C LYS A 22 1.53 5.67 -21.01
N ASN A 23 0.56 4.93 -21.55
CA ASN A 23 0.80 3.81 -22.46
C ASN A 23 1.83 2.80 -21.90
N GLY A 24 1.69 2.44 -20.63
CA GLY A 24 2.56 1.46 -19.96
C GLY A 24 3.97 1.96 -19.66
N GLN A 25 4.21 3.27 -19.70
CA GLN A 25 5.52 3.87 -19.43
C GLN A 25 5.41 5.02 -18.43
N ILE A 26 6.45 5.19 -17.62
CA ILE A 26 6.59 6.37 -16.78
C ILE A 26 7.05 7.53 -17.69
N VAL A 27 6.21 8.55 -17.81
CA VAL A 27 6.49 9.71 -18.69
C VAL A 27 6.95 10.94 -17.92
N TYR A 28 6.78 10.95 -16.60
CA TYR A 28 7.22 12.04 -15.74
C TYR A 28 7.38 11.54 -14.32
N THR A 29 8.44 11.99 -13.64
CA THR A 29 8.58 11.92 -12.19
C THR A 29 9.07 13.25 -11.67
N GLY A 30 8.63 13.63 -10.48
CA GLY A 30 9.06 14.88 -9.87
C GLY A 30 8.50 15.05 -8.46
N GLY A 31 8.71 16.23 -7.93
CA GLY A 31 8.21 16.58 -6.63
C GLY A 31 8.09 18.07 -6.42
N VAL A 32 7.44 18.44 -5.33
CA VAL A 32 7.25 19.81 -4.87
C VAL A 32 7.57 19.87 -3.39
N GLY A 33 8.23 20.95 -2.97
CA GLY A 33 8.58 21.19 -1.58
C GLY A 33 9.62 20.22 -1.02
N ASP A 34 9.81 20.31 0.27
CA ASP A 34 10.86 19.57 0.96
C ASP A 34 10.39 18.17 1.36
N ALA A 35 11.21 17.17 1.07
CA ALA A 35 11.09 15.84 1.67
C ALA A 35 11.48 15.90 3.14
N ASP A 36 12.53 16.64 3.47
CA ASP A 36 12.97 16.89 4.82
C ASP A 36 13.43 18.35 4.94
N GLN A 37 12.65 19.15 5.67
CA GLN A 37 12.91 20.57 5.87
C GLN A 37 14.20 20.82 6.65
N GLY A 38 14.49 19.98 7.65
CA GLY A 38 15.68 20.13 8.49
C GLY A 38 16.98 19.86 7.74
N GLN A 39 16.93 19.01 6.73
CA GLN A 39 18.08 18.66 5.88
C GLN A 39 18.05 19.36 4.52
N HIS A 40 17.06 20.19 4.26
CA HIS A 40 16.87 20.91 2.99
C HIS A 40 16.82 19.98 1.76
N GLU A 41 16.30 18.78 1.93
CA GLU A 41 16.12 17.81 0.85
C GLU A 41 14.79 18.02 0.14
N ALA A 42 14.84 18.16 -1.19
CA ALA A 42 13.63 18.33 -2.00
C ALA A 42 12.97 16.99 -2.31
N ASN A 43 11.63 17.00 -2.38
CA ASN A 43 10.87 15.87 -2.91
C ASN A 43 11.16 15.64 -4.39
N ASN A 44 11.28 14.37 -4.77
CA ASN A 44 11.38 13.94 -6.17
C ASN A 44 10.76 12.54 -6.33
N GLY A 45 10.80 11.98 -7.52
CA GLY A 45 10.21 10.67 -7.83
C GLY A 45 10.87 9.50 -7.09
N GLU A 46 12.06 9.67 -6.54
CA GLU A 46 12.81 8.65 -5.80
C GLU A 46 12.68 8.78 -4.28
N THR A 47 12.07 9.84 -3.77
CA THR A 47 11.83 10.01 -2.33
C THR A 47 10.94 8.89 -1.82
N MET A 48 11.38 8.19 -0.77
CA MET A 48 10.62 7.09 -0.17
C MET A 48 9.66 7.61 0.90
N PHE A 49 8.42 7.13 0.79
CA PHE A 49 7.34 7.41 1.74
C PHE A 49 6.86 6.10 2.36
N PRO A 50 6.38 6.10 3.60
CA PRO A 50 5.67 4.96 4.13
C PRO A 50 4.40 4.74 3.28
N LEU A 51 4.26 3.54 2.71
CA LEU A 51 3.13 3.23 1.83
C LEU A 51 1.79 3.22 2.57
N ALA A 52 1.82 2.98 3.87
CA ALA A 52 0.60 2.75 4.63
C ALA A 52 -0.25 1.66 3.94
N SER A 53 -1.56 1.80 3.93
CA SER A 53 -2.48 0.80 3.38
C SER A 53 -2.31 0.53 1.88
N ALA A 54 -1.62 1.37 1.13
CA ALA A 54 -1.28 1.08 -0.27
C ALA A 54 -0.37 -0.16 -0.41
N GLU A 55 0.35 -0.54 0.66
CA GLU A 55 1.12 -1.79 0.69
C GLU A 55 0.25 -3.04 0.50
N LYS A 56 -1.01 -3.00 0.88
CA LYS A 56 -1.93 -4.14 0.70
C LYS A 56 -2.00 -4.59 -0.76
N TYR A 57 -1.85 -3.66 -1.69
CA TYR A 57 -1.75 -3.99 -3.11
C TYR A 57 -0.55 -4.90 -3.42
N LEU A 58 0.62 -4.61 -2.84
CA LEU A 58 1.82 -5.44 -3.00
C LEU A 58 1.61 -6.85 -2.44
N THR A 59 1.05 -6.95 -1.25
CA THR A 59 0.74 -8.24 -0.62
C THR A 59 -0.26 -9.03 -1.45
N ALA A 60 -1.30 -8.38 -1.96
CA ALA A 60 -2.27 -9.01 -2.86
C ALA A 60 -1.60 -9.52 -4.14
N LEU A 61 -0.65 -8.77 -4.72
CA LEU A 61 0.09 -9.21 -5.90
C LEU A 61 0.94 -10.46 -5.62
N VAL A 62 1.56 -10.55 -4.45
CA VAL A 62 2.29 -11.77 -4.02
C VAL A 62 1.33 -12.95 -3.93
N ILE A 63 0.17 -12.80 -3.32
CA ILE A 63 -0.86 -13.84 -3.26
C ILE A 63 -1.32 -14.24 -4.67
N GLY A 64 -1.59 -13.28 -5.54
CA GLY A 64 -1.99 -13.53 -6.93
C GLY A 64 -0.92 -14.31 -7.71
N HIS A 65 0.35 -13.99 -7.49
CA HIS A 65 1.47 -14.73 -8.09
C HIS A 65 1.49 -16.19 -7.63
N LEU A 66 1.28 -16.47 -6.34
CA LEU A 66 1.19 -17.83 -5.81
C LEU A 66 -0.03 -18.57 -6.35
N ILE A 67 -1.14 -17.88 -6.57
CA ILE A 67 -2.33 -18.47 -7.21
C ILE A 67 -2.01 -18.84 -8.67
N ALA A 68 -1.33 -17.97 -9.40
CA ALA A 68 -0.91 -18.24 -10.78
C ALA A 68 0.04 -19.46 -10.87
N GLU A 69 0.86 -19.67 -9.84
CA GLU A 69 1.74 -20.84 -9.72
C GLU A 69 1.02 -22.09 -9.19
N HIS A 70 -0.27 -22.05 -8.98
CA HIS A 70 -1.09 -23.14 -8.42
C HIS A 70 -0.70 -23.60 -7.02
N LYS A 71 -0.07 -22.73 -6.25
CA LYS A 71 0.29 -22.97 -4.83
C LYS A 71 -0.81 -22.59 -3.86
N LEU A 72 -1.74 -21.77 -4.31
CA LEU A 72 -2.95 -21.33 -3.63
C LEU A 72 -4.10 -21.24 -4.61
N SER A 73 -5.33 -21.14 -4.11
CA SER A 73 -6.48 -20.70 -4.89
C SER A 73 -7.26 -19.64 -4.12
N PHE A 74 -8.12 -18.89 -4.77
CA PHE A 74 -9.01 -17.95 -4.10
C PHE A 74 -9.92 -18.64 -3.07
N ASN A 75 -10.26 -19.90 -3.29
CA ASN A 75 -11.14 -20.69 -2.43
C ASN A 75 -10.40 -21.50 -1.35
N THR A 76 -9.08 -21.48 -1.33
CA THR A 76 -8.31 -22.15 -0.28
C THR A 76 -8.73 -21.59 1.09
N LYS A 77 -9.00 -22.49 2.05
CA LYS A 77 -9.48 -22.09 3.37
C LYS A 77 -8.32 -21.77 4.31
N LEU A 78 -8.54 -20.75 5.13
CA LEU A 78 -7.60 -20.34 6.18
C LEU A 78 -7.21 -21.50 7.09
N ALA A 79 -8.15 -22.40 7.39
CA ALA A 79 -7.91 -23.57 8.26
C ALA A 79 -6.78 -24.49 7.77
N LYS A 80 -6.45 -24.46 6.48
CA LYS A 80 -5.31 -25.21 5.94
C LYS A 80 -4.00 -24.77 6.56
N PHE A 81 -3.88 -23.50 6.94
CA PHE A 81 -2.65 -22.88 7.45
C PHE A 81 -2.72 -22.53 8.92
N PHE A 82 -3.84 -22.01 9.37
CA PHE A 82 -4.07 -21.52 10.73
C PHE A 82 -5.40 -22.06 11.29
N PRO A 83 -5.48 -23.38 11.56
CA PRO A 83 -6.75 -24.01 11.98
C PRO A 83 -7.25 -23.52 13.35
N LYS A 84 -6.38 -22.94 14.17
CA LYS A 84 -6.75 -22.43 15.49
C LYS A 84 -7.44 -21.07 15.46
N ILE A 85 -7.40 -20.34 14.34
CA ILE A 85 -8.16 -19.11 14.20
C ILE A 85 -9.65 -19.46 14.15
N ASP A 86 -10.46 -18.79 14.97
CA ASP A 86 -11.90 -19.01 15.00
C ASP A 86 -12.51 -18.81 13.62
N HIS A 87 -13.44 -19.70 13.25
CA HIS A 87 -14.10 -19.70 11.95
C HIS A 87 -13.20 -19.96 10.74
N SER A 88 -11.96 -20.40 10.94
CA SER A 88 -10.97 -20.58 9.86
C SER A 88 -11.43 -21.51 8.74
N LYS A 89 -12.29 -22.50 9.03
CA LYS A 89 -12.89 -23.40 8.04
C LYS A 89 -13.85 -22.70 7.07
N GLY A 90 -14.40 -21.57 7.48
CA GLY A 90 -15.33 -20.76 6.70
C GLY A 90 -14.70 -19.53 6.05
N ILE A 91 -13.39 -19.34 6.21
CA ILE A 91 -12.67 -18.18 5.67
C ILE A 91 -11.80 -18.59 4.49
N SER A 92 -12.00 -17.94 3.34
CA SER A 92 -11.21 -18.17 2.13
C SER A 92 -10.13 -17.10 1.95
N ILE A 93 -9.13 -17.39 1.11
CA ILE A 93 -8.14 -16.40 0.65
C ILE A 93 -8.84 -15.17 0.07
N ARG A 94 -9.87 -15.39 -0.77
CA ARG A 94 -10.67 -14.31 -1.35
C ARG A 94 -11.24 -13.36 -0.29
N GLN A 95 -11.80 -13.92 0.75
CA GLN A 95 -12.40 -13.13 1.84
C GLN A 95 -11.36 -12.36 2.66
N LEU A 96 -10.18 -12.91 2.87
CA LEU A 96 -9.06 -12.18 3.50
C LEU A 96 -8.62 -10.99 2.65
N LEU A 97 -8.44 -11.20 1.34
CA LEU A 97 -8.03 -10.15 0.39
C LEU A 97 -9.03 -8.98 0.37
N ASP A 98 -10.32 -9.25 0.53
CA ASP A 98 -11.38 -8.29 0.34
C ASP A 98 -11.98 -7.76 1.64
N HIS A 99 -11.38 -8.06 2.78
CA HIS A 99 -11.89 -7.69 4.12
C HIS A 99 -13.30 -8.22 4.41
N ARG A 100 -13.53 -9.49 4.05
CA ARG A 100 -14.81 -10.18 4.27
C ARG A 100 -14.64 -11.48 5.06
N SER A 101 -13.60 -11.53 5.85
CA SER A 101 -13.25 -12.72 6.64
C SER A 101 -13.97 -12.82 7.98
N GLY A 102 -14.48 -11.71 8.49
CA GLY A 102 -14.95 -11.62 9.88
C GLY A 102 -13.83 -11.31 10.87
N ILE A 103 -12.60 -11.20 10.43
CA ILE A 103 -11.48 -10.78 11.28
C ILE A 103 -11.62 -9.29 11.57
N GLN A 104 -11.49 -8.94 12.86
CA GLN A 104 -11.56 -7.57 13.36
C GLN A 104 -10.38 -7.32 14.29
N MET A 105 -9.82 -6.14 14.25
CA MET A 105 -8.75 -5.73 15.13
C MET A 105 -8.66 -4.20 15.16
N ASP A 106 -8.57 -3.66 16.37
CA ASP A 106 -8.24 -2.25 16.56
C ASP A 106 -6.78 -2.01 16.21
N GLU A 107 -6.47 -0.79 15.75
CA GLU A 107 -5.08 -0.39 15.59
C GLU A 107 -4.47 -0.13 16.96
N LEU A 108 -3.56 -1.01 17.37
CA LEU A 108 -2.90 -0.98 18.66
C LEU A 108 -1.41 -0.82 18.49
N THR A 109 -0.78 -0.13 19.44
CA THR A 109 0.68 0.01 19.49
C THR A 109 1.21 -0.82 20.65
N PRO A 110 2.06 -1.82 20.41
CA PRO A 110 2.69 -2.59 21.50
C PRO A 110 3.70 -1.73 22.26
N ASP A 111 4.02 -2.12 23.48
CA ASP A 111 4.99 -1.42 24.31
C ASP A 111 6.41 -1.44 23.73
N GLN A 112 6.72 -2.44 22.93
CA GLN A 112 8.03 -2.59 22.30
C GLN A 112 7.86 -2.95 20.82
N THR A 113 8.82 -2.53 19.99
CA THR A 113 8.89 -2.92 18.59
C THR A 113 8.99 -4.44 18.45
N LEU A 114 8.10 -5.03 17.65
CA LEU A 114 8.17 -6.45 17.32
C LEU A 114 9.29 -6.67 16.29
N THR A 115 10.17 -7.66 16.52
CA THR A 115 11.42 -7.77 15.77
C THR A 115 11.50 -8.94 14.80
N SER A 116 10.47 -9.79 14.74
CA SER A 116 10.40 -10.91 13.80
C SER A 116 9.00 -11.06 13.24
N GLU A 117 8.89 -11.63 12.05
CA GLU A 117 7.58 -11.92 11.44
C GLU A 117 6.76 -12.87 12.33
N GLN A 118 7.39 -13.86 12.94
CA GLN A 118 6.68 -14.75 13.85
C GLN A 118 6.12 -14.02 15.07
N ALA A 119 6.91 -13.10 15.65
CA ALA A 119 6.43 -12.28 16.78
C ALA A 119 5.27 -11.37 16.38
N ILE A 120 5.32 -10.82 15.17
CA ILE A 120 4.25 -9.98 14.62
C ILE A 120 2.96 -10.80 14.45
N LEU A 121 3.07 -12.01 13.90
CA LEU A 121 1.92 -12.90 13.71
C LEU A 121 1.34 -13.36 15.04
N ASP A 122 2.18 -13.77 15.98
CA ASP A 122 1.74 -14.20 17.32
C ASP A 122 0.98 -13.06 18.01
N TRP A 123 1.54 -11.85 17.99
CA TRP A 123 0.91 -10.67 18.57
C TRP A 123 -0.43 -10.34 17.87
N THR A 124 -0.45 -10.38 16.55
CA THR A 124 -1.67 -10.08 15.76
C THR A 124 -2.77 -11.09 16.08
N PHE A 125 -2.45 -12.38 16.11
CA PHE A 125 -3.44 -13.44 16.42
C PHE A 125 -3.99 -13.33 17.85
N GLU A 126 -3.19 -12.83 18.77
CA GLU A 126 -3.60 -12.58 20.15
C GLU A 126 -4.55 -11.38 20.27
N GLN A 127 -4.32 -10.33 19.46
CA GLN A 127 -5.11 -9.09 19.51
C GLN A 127 -6.40 -9.14 18.69
N MET A 128 -6.43 -9.90 17.61
CA MET A 128 -7.57 -9.91 16.69
C MET A 128 -8.73 -10.77 17.19
N GLY A 129 -9.95 -10.41 16.75
CA GLY A 129 -11.14 -11.25 16.85
C GLY A 129 -11.51 -11.83 15.49
N SER A 130 -12.27 -12.94 15.49
CA SER A 130 -12.81 -13.57 14.29
C SER A 130 -14.26 -13.94 14.56
N THR A 131 -15.19 -13.28 13.87
CA THR A 131 -16.63 -13.32 14.22
C THR A 131 -17.44 -14.29 13.38
N GLY A 132 -16.91 -14.73 12.23
CA GLY A 132 -17.67 -15.51 11.25
C GLY A 132 -18.63 -14.67 10.39
N ASP A 133 -18.65 -13.36 10.56
CA ASP A 133 -19.41 -12.42 9.73
C ASP A 133 -18.63 -12.12 8.44
N HIS A 134 -19.26 -12.29 7.29
CA HIS A 134 -18.65 -12.06 5.98
C HIS A 134 -19.05 -10.72 5.34
N SER A 135 -19.62 -9.81 6.08
CA SER A 135 -19.77 -8.43 5.63
C SER A 135 -18.40 -7.75 5.52
N PHE A 136 -18.33 -6.64 4.78
CA PHE A 136 -17.09 -5.88 4.65
C PHE A 136 -16.73 -5.21 5.98
N ILE A 137 -15.58 -5.59 6.53
CA ILE A 137 -14.98 -4.97 7.72
C ILE A 137 -13.49 -4.85 7.48
N TYR A 138 -13.04 -3.65 7.24
CA TYR A 138 -11.63 -3.36 6.96
C TYR A 138 -10.78 -3.68 8.20
N ALA A 139 -9.74 -4.50 8.04
CA ALA A 139 -8.82 -4.84 9.12
C ALA A 139 -7.41 -5.13 8.59
N ASN A 140 -6.42 -4.43 9.13
CA ASN A 140 -5.00 -4.68 8.80
C ASN A 140 -4.61 -6.13 9.08
N ALA A 141 -5.19 -6.74 10.09
CA ALA A 141 -4.93 -8.14 10.46
C ALA A 141 -5.18 -9.13 9.31
N ASN A 142 -6.13 -8.85 8.41
CA ASN A 142 -6.34 -9.70 7.22
C ASN A 142 -5.05 -9.85 6.41
N TYR A 143 -4.29 -8.78 6.27
CA TYR A 143 -3.07 -8.77 5.46
C TYR A 143 -1.86 -9.32 6.21
N ALA A 144 -1.81 -9.20 7.53
CA ALA A 144 -0.85 -9.94 8.34
C ALA A 144 -1.09 -11.46 8.23
N VAL A 145 -2.35 -11.90 8.28
CA VAL A 145 -2.73 -13.30 8.06
C VAL A 145 -2.31 -13.78 6.67
N LEU A 146 -2.56 -12.98 5.63
CA LEU A 146 -2.10 -13.29 4.26
C LEU A 146 -0.58 -13.42 4.19
N ALA A 147 0.18 -12.53 4.83
CA ALA A 147 1.63 -12.64 4.93
C ALA A 147 2.05 -13.94 5.63
N GLY A 148 1.34 -14.33 6.69
CA GLY A 148 1.54 -15.61 7.37
C GLY A 148 1.28 -16.81 6.45
N ILE A 149 0.26 -16.75 5.62
CA ILE A 149 -0.03 -17.79 4.62
C ILE A 149 1.10 -17.88 3.59
N VAL A 150 1.63 -16.74 3.12
CA VAL A 150 2.80 -16.73 2.22
C VAL A 150 3.98 -17.47 2.85
N ARG A 151 4.26 -17.25 4.13
CA ARG A 151 5.31 -17.96 4.87
C ARG A 151 5.07 -19.47 4.90
N GLN A 152 3.86 -19.89 5.18
CA GLN A 152 3.47 -21.31 5.24
C GLN A 152 3.62 -21.99 3.88
N VAL A 153 3.17 -21.35 2.82
CA VAL A 153 3.19 -21.89 1.45
C VAL A 153 4.62 -21.99 0.91
N THR A 154 5.47 -20.98 1.18
CA THR A 154 6.80 -20.88 0.57
C THR A 154 7.92 -21.40 1.45
N GLY A 155 7.71 -21.50 2.76
CA GLY A 155 8.78 -21.80 3.72
C GLY A 155 9.80 -20.67 3.89
N LYS A 156 9.50 -19.47 3.36
CA LYS A 156 10.37 -18.28 3.42
C LYS A 156 9.70 -17.18 4.20
N SER A 157 10.47 -16.17 4.64
CA SER A 157 9.87 -14.96 5.20
C SER A 157 9.04 -14.23 4.15
N PHE A 158 8.00 -13.52 4.60
CA PHE A 158 7.21 -12.68 3.71
C PHE A 158 8.09 -11.63 3.02
N ALA A 159 9.02 -11.02 3.77
CA ALA A 159 9.97 -10.04 3.20
C ALA A 159 10.79 -10.64 2.06
N ASN A 160 11.28 -11.88 2.20
CA ASN A 160 12.04 -12.55 1.14
C ASN A 160 11.17 -12.84 -0.08
N VAL A 161 9.92 -13.26 0.11
CA VAL A 161 9.01 -13.53 -1.00
C VAL A 161 8.66 -12.25 -1.75
N LEU A 162 8.40 -11.16 -1.03
CA LEU A 162 8.18 -9.84 -1.64
C LEU A 162 9.41 -9.40 -2.44
N GLN A 163 10.61 -9.59 -1.88
CA GLN A 163 11.87 -9.28 -2.55
C GLN A 163 12.03 -10.08 -3.85
N GLN A 164 11.82 -11.38 -3.82
CA GLN A 164 12.03 -12.27 -4.96
C GLN A 164 10.95 -12.14 -6.03
N THR A 165 9.71 -11.84 -5.64
CA THR A 165 8.57 -11.78 -6.55
C THR A 165 8.40 -10.42 -7.22
N ILE A 166 8.67 -9.35 -6.49
CA ILE A 166 8.37 -7.98 -6.94
C ILE A 166 9.62 -7.10 -6.98
N ILE A 167 10.33 -6.95 -5.88
CA ILE A 167 11.38 -5.91 -5.76
C ILE A 167 12.53 -6.18 -6.71
N THR A 168 13.11 -7.38 -6.67
CA THR A 168 14.25 -7.75 -7.52
C THR A 168 13.90 -7.84 -9.00
N PRO A 169 12.82 -8.55 -9.40
CA PRO A 169 12.47 -8.65 -10.83
C PRO A 169 12.16 -7.30 -11.48
N LEU A 170 11.58 -6.38 -10.75
CA LEU A 170 11.24 -5.06 -11.26
C LEU A 170 12.32 -4.00 -11.02
N GLN A 171 13.45 -4.41 -10.43
CA GLN A 171 14.58 -3.52 -10.14
C GLN A 171 14.15 -2.29 -9.32
N LEU A 172 13.39 -2.53 -8.26
CA LEU A 172 12.94 -1.47 -7.36
C LEU A 172 14.07 -1.11 -6.40
N THR A 173 14.71 0.03 -6.62
CA THR A 173 15.86 0.48 -5.83
C THR A 173 15.50 1.35 -4.63
N HIS A 174 14.24 1.80 -4.56
CA HIS A 174 13.73 2.69 -3.50
C HIS A 174 12.49 2.08 -2.84
N THR A 175 12.60 0.79 -2.46
CA THR A 175 11.56 0.03 -1.77
C THR A 175 12.22 -0.81 -0.68
N HIS A 176 11.92 -0.50 0.59
CA HIS A 176 12.52 -1.14 1.75
C HIS A 176 11.51 -1.28 2.89
N ASN A 177 11.63 -2.34 3.67
CA ASN A 177 10.95 -2.37 4.97
C ASN A 177 11.50 -1.22 5.84
N PHE A 178 10.66 -0.68 6.74
CA PHE A 178 11.07 0.42 7.60
C PHE A 178 12.32 0.10 8.44
N THR A 179 12.54 -1.18 8.76
CA THR A 179 13.71 -1.64 9.53
C THR A 179 15.02 -1.57 8.75
N ALA A 180 14.96 -1.48 7.43
CA ALA A 180 16.13 -1.45 6.55
C ALA A 180 16.51 -0.03 6.09
N LEU A 181 15.79 0.99 6.53
CA LEU A 181 16.10 2.38 6.18
C LEU A 181 17.42 2.83 6.81
N THR A 182 18.20 3.58 6.04
CA THR A 182 19.46 4.18 6.49
C THR A 182 19.45 5.69 6.33
N ALA A 183 20.33 6.38 7.04
CA ALA A 183 20.43 7.84 6.97
C ALA A 183 20.83 8.37 5.57
N GLN A 184 21.40 7.53 4.70
CA GLN A 184 21.79 7.90 3.34
C GLN A 184 20.66 7.76 2.33
N MET A 185 19.57 7.11 2.70
CA MET A 185 18.42 6.93 1.81
C MET A 185 17.56 8.19 1.75
N PRO A 186 16.97 8.51 0.59
CA PRO A 186 16.08 9.67 0.44
C PRO A 186 14.69 9.36 1.03
N VAL A 187 14.53 9.54 2.34
CA VAL A 187 13.29 9.24 3.06
C VAL A 187 12.58 10.52 3.45
N ALA A 188 11.28 10.61 3.19
CA ALA A 188 10.48 11.75 3.56
C ALA A 188 10.24 11.80 5.07
N GLN A 189 10.35 12.99 5.64
CA GLN A 189 9.86 13.32 6.98
C GLN A 189 8.40 13.74 6.87
N GLY A 190 7.54 13.23 7.76
CA GLY A 190 6.15 13.66 7.84
C GLY A 190 5.99 14.94 8.65
N TYR A 191 4.97 15.71 8.29
CA TYR A 191 4.66 16.97 8.96
C TYR A 191 3.18 17.11 9.21
N LEU A 192 2.84 17.58 10.40
CA LEU A 192 1.51 18.08 10.71
C LEU A 192 1.45 19.57 10.40
N THR A 193 0.37 20.01 9.77
CA THR A 193 0.15 21.42 9.44
C THR A 193 -0.84 22.01 10.43
N ALA A 194 -0.38 22.95 11.25
CA ALA A 194 -1.19 23.63 12.28
C ALA A 194 -1.74 24.98 11.81
N GLY A 195 -1.45 25.39 10.60
CA GLY A 195 -1.85 26.67 9.98
C GLY A 195 -0.99 26.96 8.77
N ASP A 196 -1.18 28.12 8.15
CA ASP A 196 -0.43 28.51 6.96
C ASP A 196 1.09 28.53 7.25
N ASN A 197 1.82 27.61 6.59
CA ASN A 197 3.28 27.46 6.68
C ASN A 197 3.83 27.02 8.06
N ASP A 198 2.98 26.56 8.99
CA ASP A 198 3.43 26.00 10.26
C ASP A 198 3.46 24.46 10.15
N TYR A 199 4.62 23.92 9.79
CA TYR A 199 4.86 22.48 9.60
C TYR A 199 5.64 21.95 10.80
N GLN A 200 4.98 21.09 11.59
CA GLN A 200 5.61 20.44 12.73
C GLN A 200 5.99 19.00 12.36
N PRO A 201 7.27 18.58 12.55
CA PRO A 201 7.67 17.21 12.31
C PRO A 201 6.81 16.22 13.09
N ASP A 202 6.41 15.16 12.45
CA ASP A 202 5.62 14.07 13.04
C ASP A 202 6.36 12.75 12.82
N GLU A 203 6.81 12.15 13.92
CA GLU A 203 7.52 10.88 13.89
C GLU A 203 6.54 9.71 13.91
N LEU A 204 6.71 8.76 12.99
CA LEU A 204 5.98 7.50 13.03
C LEU A 204 6.56 6.59 14.10
N SER A 205 5.68 5.96 14.88
CA SER A 205 6.08 4.98 15.88
C SER A 205 6.61 3.71 15.21
N ASN A 206 7.88 3.34 15.49
CA ASN A 206 8.43 2.08 15.02
C ASN A 206 7.67 0.88 15.60
N ALA A 207 7.18 0.99 16.84
CA ALA A 207 6.36 -0.06 17.44
C ALA A 207 5.06 -0.27 16.66
N LEU A 208 4.39 0.81 16.25
CA LEU A 208 3.20 0.72 15.40
C LEU A 208 3.55 0.10 14.04
N LEU A 209 4.56 0.61 13.35
CA LEU A 209 4.99 0.11 12.05
C LEU A 209 5.32 -1.39 12.10
N SER A 210 5.90 -1.86 13.22
CA SER A 210 6.25 -3.27 13.38
C SER A 210 5.04 -4.20 13.43
N THR A 211 3.83 -3.68 13.69
CA THR A 211 2.61 -4.50 13.69
C THR A 211 2.01 -4.68 12.30
N LEU A 212 2.47 -3.93 11.32
CA LEU A 212 1.81 -3.77 10.02
C LEU A 212 2.44 -4.65 8.93
N LEU A 213 2.79 -5.90 9.27
CA LEU A 213 3.28 -6.88 8.31
C LEU A 213 2.27 -7.07 7.16
N GLY A 214 2.71 -6.83 5.94
CA GLY A 214 1.86 -6.94 4.75
C GLY A 214 0.84 -5.82 4.56
N SER A 215 0.74 -4.88 5.49
CA SER A 215 -0.30 -3.85 5.49
C SER A 215 0.18 -2.41 5.62
N GLY A 216 1.45 -2.16 5.96
CA GLY A 216 1.91 -0.78 6.13
C GLY A 216 3.33 -0.61 6.65
N SER A 217 4.19 -1.61 6.56
CA SER A 217 5.57 -1.56 7.07
C SER A 217 6.62 -1.19 6.01
N VAL A 218 6.23 -1.05 4.74
CA VAL A 218 7.13 -0.79 3.61
C VAL A 218 7.16 0.68 3.26
N TYR A 219 8.36 1.19 3.02
CA TYR A 219 8.63 2.50 2.40
C TYR A 219 8.93 2.31 0.92
N MET A 220 8.38 3.18 0.08
CA MET A 220 8.52 3.07 -1.37
C MET A 220 8.49 4.46 -2.01
N SER A 221 9.21 4.63 -3.12
CA SER A 221 9.11 5.84 -3.93
C SER A 221 7.90 5.81 -4.87
N ALA A 222 7.47 6.99 -5.30
CA ALA A 222 6.40 7.11 -6.30
C ALA A 222 6.78 6.43 -7.62
N MET A 223 8.04 6.55 -8.03
CA MET A 223 8.54 5.91 -9.24
C MET A 223 8.48 4.38 -9.13
N ASP A 224 8.88 3.81 -7.98
CA ASP A 224 8.83 2.36 -7.77
C ASP A 224 7.39 1.83 -7.77
N LEU A 225 6.45 2.54 -7.15
CA LEU A 225 5.05 2.12 -7.21
C LEU A 225 4.50 2.17 -8.62
N ALA A 226 4.87 3.18 -9.41
CA ALA A 226 4.50 3.25 -10.82
C ALA A 226 5.03 2.05 -11.62
N LYS A 227 6.27 1.61 -11.36
CA LYS A 227 6.82 0.39 -11.97
C LYS A 227 6.01 -0.86 -11.61
N VAL A 228 5.59 -0.99 -10.35
CA VAL A 228 4.75 -2.12 -9.90
C VAL A 228 3.40 -2.09 -10.61
N ILE A 229 2.75 -0.94 -10.67
CA ILE A 229 1.44 -0.79 -11.33
C ILE A 229 1.54 -1.18 -12.81
N ILE A 230 2.54 -0.68 -13.53
CA ILE A 230 2.75 -1.01 -14.94
C ILE A 230 2.95 -2.52 -15.10
N ALA A 231 3.79 -3.13 -14.28
CA ALA A 231 4.08 -4.56 -14.37
C ALA A 231 2.83 -5.40 -14.07
N ALA A 232 2.04 -5.05 -13.06
CA ALA A 232 0.81 -5.76 -12.72
C ALA A 232 -0.22 -5.63 -13.83
N GLU A 233 -0.47 -4.43 -14.33
CA GLU A 233 -1.48 -4.13 -15.36
C GLU A 233 -1.12 -4.66 -16.76
N THR A 234 0.14 -5.02 -16.98
CA THR A 234 0.63 -5.56 -18.25
C THR A 234 1.02 -7.04 -18.21
N GLY A 235 0.67 -7.75 -17.14
CA GLY A 235 0.84 -9.21 -17.05
C GLY A 235 2.24 -9.69 -16.74
N LYS A 236 3.10 -8.86 -16.16
CA LYS A 236 4.50 -9.20 -15.84
C LYS A 236 4.69 -9.81 -14.45
N ILE A 237 3.72 -9.66 -13.55
CA ILE A 237 3.77 -10.28 -12.22
C ILE A 237 3.02 -11.59 -12.21
N MET A 238 1.90 -11.64 -12.92
CA MET A 238 1.08 -12.82 -13.12
C MET A 238 0.29 -12.66 -14.43
N PRO A 239 -0.26 -13.75 -15.02
CA PRO A 239 -1.13 -13.62 -16.17
C PRO A 239 -2.30 -12.66 -15.89
N LEU A 240 -2.66 -11.85 -16.87
CA LEU A 240 -3.73 -10.84 -16.71
C LEU A 240 -5.06 -11.46 -16.27
N LYS A 241 -5.35 -12.69 -16.69
CA LYS A 241 -6.56 -13.40 -16.25
C LYS A 241 -6.60 -13.53 -14.71
N VAL A 242 -5.49 -13.91 -14.10
CA VAL A 242 -5.40 -14.05 -12.64
C VAL A 242 -5.42 -12.67 -11.99
N TYR A 243 -4.70 -11.71 -12.53
CA TYR A 243 -4.68 -10.35 -12.01
C TYR A 243 -6.08 -9.71 -11.99
N HIS A 244 -6.83 -9.85 -13.09
CA HIS A 244 -8.19 -9.33 -13.15
C HIS A 244 -9.13 -10.02 -12.16
N GLN A 245 -8.97 -11.33 -11.95
CA GLN A 245 -9.70 -12.04 -10.89
C GLN A 245 -9.31 -11.55 -9.50
N LEU A 246 -8.02 -11.27 -9.29
CA LEU A 246 -7.50 -10.80 -8.01
C LEU A 246 -8.14 -9.46 -7.58
N ILE A 247 -8.14 -8.48 -8.47
CA ILE A 247 -8.56 -7.11 -8.15
C ILE A 247 -10.05 -6.86 -8.37
N ASN A 248 -10.80 -7.83 -8.89
CA ASN A 248 -12.21 -7.64 -9.21
C ASN A 248 -13.07 -8.67 -8.48
N ALA A 249 -13.84 -8.20 -7.51
CA ALA A 249 -14.80 -9.02 -6.80
C ALA A 249 -16.11 -8.23 -6.65
N ASN A 250 -17.24 -8.94 -6.82
CA ASN A 250 -18.55 -8.36 -6.68
C ASN A 250 -19.37 -9.14 -5.64
N TYR A 251 -19.69 -8.49 -4.54
CA TYR A 251 -20.46 -9.07 -3.44
C TYR A 251 -21.91 -8.58 -3.43
N GLY A 252 -22.29 -7.70 -4.36
CA GLY A 252 -23.65 -7.21 -4.47
C GLY A 252 -24.08 -6.17 -3.43
N ASP A 253 -23.19 -5.73 -2.55
CA ASP A 253 -23.48 -4.75 -1.49
C ASP A 253 -23.00 -3.32 -1.81
N GLY A 254 -22.49 -3.09 -3.01
CA GLY A 254 -22.03 -1.78 -3.45
C GLY A 254 -20.67 -1.35 -2.93
N ASN A 255 -19.97 -2.17 -2.13
CA ASN A 255 -18.60 -1.84 -1.70
C ASN A 255 -17.62 -2.21 -2.81
N PRO A 256 -16.84 -1.24 -3.31
CA PRO A 256 -15.99 -1.42 -4.48
C PRO A 256 -14.58 -1.91 -4.16
N TYR A 257 -14.33 -2.50 -3.01
CA TYR A 257 -12.99 -2.91 -2.58
C TYR A 257 -12.67 -4.36 -2.94
N ALA A 258 -11.51 -4.59 -3.54
CA ALA A 258 -10.94 -5.93 -3.72
C ALA A 258 -9.41 -5.87 -3.72
N SER A 259 -8.76 -6.69 -2.90
CA SER A 259 -7.31 -6.94 -2.94
C SER A 259 -6.44 -5.67 -2.90
N GLY A 260 -6.77 -4.74 -2.02
CA GLY A 260 -6.04 -3.48 -1.90
C GLY A 260 -6.47 -2.40 -2.90
N VAL A 261 -7.40 -2.72 -3.80
CA VAL A 261 -7.89 -1.80 -4.84
C VAL A 261 -9.30 -1.35 -4.50
N MET A 262 -9.52 -0.04 -4.52
CA MET A 262 -10.85 0.53 -4.54
C MET A 262 -11.19 0.94 -5.98
N TRP A 263 -12.38 0.54 -6.45
CA TRP A 263 -12.81 0.88 -7.79
C TRP A 263 -13.59 2.21 -7.79
N LEU A 264 -13.19 3.12 -8.68
CA LEU A 264 -13.94 4.32 -9.01
C LEU A 264 -14.38 4.18 -10.46
N ASP A 265 -15.62 3.77 -10.69
CA ASP A 265 -16.09 3.29 -11.99
C ASP A 265 -15.16 2.17 -12.51
N ASP A 266 -14.54 2.34 -13.66
CA ASP A 266 -13.59 1.36 -14.22
C ASP A 266 -12.13 1.64 -13.85
N GLN A 267 -11.86 2.61 -12.99
CA GLN A 267 -10.51 3.01 -12.62
C GLN A 267 -10.10 2.44 -11.27
N ARG A 268 -8.80 2.21 -11.10
CA ARG A 268 -8.23 1.67 -9.87
C ARG A 268 -7.73 2.81 -9.00
N LEU A 269 -8.02 2.71 -7.70
CA LEU A 269 -7.52 3.63 -6.69
C LEU A 269 -6.81 2.83 -5.59
N LEU A 270 -5.58 3.20 -5.29
CA LEU A 270 -4.86 2.77 -4.10
C LEU A 270 -4.75 3.96 -3.16
N GLN A 271 -4.97 3.73 -1.86
CA GLN A 271 -4.86 4.78 -0.85
C GLN A 271 -4.24 4.27 0.44
N GLY A 272 -3.46 5.13 1.08
CA GLY A 272 -2.96 4.90 2.41
C GLY A 272 -2.66 6.22 3.11
N MET A 273 -2.68 6.20 4.45
CA MET A 273 -2.32 7.35 5.26
C MET A 273 -1.83 6.90 6.64
N TYR A 274 -0.98 7.73 7.25
CA TYR A 274 -0.59 7.60 8.64
C TYR A 274 -1.04 8.80 9.44
N ASN A 275 -1.41 8.51 10.71
CA ASN A 275 -1.93 9.47 11.66
C ASN A 275 -3.18 10.15 11.12
N ASP A 276 -4.27 9.36 11.13
CA ASP A 276 -5.57 9.71 10.55
C ASP A 276 -6.14 10.93 11.14
N ASN A 277 -5.94 11.97 11.28
CA ASN A 277 -6.70 13.10 11.78
C ASN A 277 -5.95 13.99 12.79
N PRO A 278 -5.03 14.78 12.30
CA PRO A 278 -4.63 14.96 10.90
C PRO A 278 -3.55 13.96 10.48
N GLU A 279 -3.54 13.58 9.19
CA GLU A 279 -2.50 12.75 8.62
C GLU A 279 -1.20 13.51 8.40
N SER A 280 -0.06 12.84 8.60
CA SER A 280 1.28 13.37 8.27
C SER A 280 1.84 12.81 6.96
N PHE A 281 1.29 11.68 6.50
CA PHE A 281 1.61 11.05 5.23
C PHE A 281 0.36 10.60 4.52
N SER A 282 0.33 10.78 3.22
CA SER A 282 -0.69 10.19 2.34
C SER A 282 -0.04 9.57 1.10
N THR A 283 -0.54 8.41 0.69
CA THR A 283 -0.14 7.75 -0.53
C THR A 283 -1.37 7.44 -1.36
N LEU A 284 -1.27 7.68 -2.66
CA LEU A 284 -2.37 7.47 -3.58
C LEU A 284 -1.84 7.09 -4.94
N ALA A 285 -2.55 6.17 -5.61
CA ALA A 285 -2.37 5.92 -7.03
C ALA A 285 -3.74 5.79 -7.67
N TYR A 286 -3.91 6.40 -8.82
CA TYR A 286 -5.13 6.34 -9.63
C TYR A 286 -4.72 5.98 -11.06
N PHE A 287 -5.26 4.89 -11.59
CA PHE A 287 -4.79 4.37 -12.87
C PHE A 287 -5.86 3.57 -13.60
N ARG A 288 -5.68 3.49 -14.90
CA ARG A 288 -6.58 2.80 -15.82
C ARG A 288 -6.04 1.42 -16.20
N ALA A 289 -6.94 0.58 -16.75
CA ALA A 289 -6.60 -0.73 -17.25
C ALA A 289 -5.40 -0.66 -18.22
N ASP A 290 -4.59 -1.73 -18.21
CA ASP A 290 -3.41 -1.89 -19.06
C ASP A 290 -2.33 -0.81 -18.85
N ALA A 291 -2.40 -0.10 -17.73
CA ALA A 291 -1.54 1.07 -17.45
C ALA A 291 -1.58 2.10 -18.59
N LYS A 292 -2.75 2.26 -19.23
CA LYS A 292 -2.93 3.21 -20.32
C LYS A 292 -2.63 4.62 -19.86
N SER A 293 -3.04 4.97 -18.66
CA SER A 293 -2.69 6.19 -17.97
C SER A 293 -2.73 5.97 -16.46
N GLY A 294 -2.02 6.80 -15.73
CA GLY A 294 -2.05 6.73 -14.27
C GLY A 294 -1.23 7.81 -13.61
N VAL A 295 -1.48 7.99 -12.32
CA VAL A 295 -0.74 8.90 -11.46
C VAL A 295 -0.47 8.22 -10.13
N VAL A 296 0.75 8.41 -9.63
CA VAL A 296 1.12 8.11 -8.26
C VAL A 296 1.41 9.44 -7.57
N LEU A 297 0.79 9.67 -6.42
CA LEU A 297 0.86 10.94 -5.69
C LEU A 297 1.07 10.67 -4.21
N PHE A 298 2.24 11.05 -3.69
CA PHE A 298 2.61 10.90 -2.29
C PHE A 298 2.78 12.26 -1.64
N GLY A 299 2.27 12.42 -0.44
CA GLY A 299 2.39 13.65 0.34
C GLY A 299 2.97 13.41 1.74
N ASN A 300 3.83 14.31 2.21
CA ASN A 300 4.45 14.24 3.54
C ASN A 300 4.02 15.39 4.44
N HIS A 301 2.80 15.85 4.30
CA HIS A 301 2.16 16.82 5.21
C HIS A 301 0.65 16.61 5.23
N THR A 302 -0.02 17.18 6.23
CA THR A 302 -1.48 17.20 6.30
C THR A 302 -2.05 17.87 5.04
N MET A 303 -2.90 17.15 4.32
CA MET A 303 -3.53 17.65 3.10
C MET A 303 -4.85 18.32 3.42
N SER A 304 -5.02 19.56 2.98
CA SER A 304 -6.25 20.34 3.18
C SER A 304 -7.30 20.12 2.09
N THR A 305 -7.00 19.34 1.07
CA THR A 305 -7.86 19.13 -0.11
C THR A 305 -8.06 17.67 -0.46
N ASP A 306 -9.08 17.41 -1.27
CA ASP A 306 -9.36 16.11 -1.83
C ASP A 306 -8.23 15.66 -2.76
N THR A 307 -7.39 14.75 -2.26
CA THR A 307 -6.26 14.20 -3.00
C THR A 307 -6.71 13.31 -4.17
N VAL A 308 -7.88 12.71 -4.09
CA VAL A 308 -8.45 11.91 -5.19
C VAL A 308 -8.76 12.82 -6.37
N SER A 309 -9.43 13.95 -6.15
CA SER A 309 -9.71 14.92 -7.23
C SER A 309 -8.42 15.47 -7.85
N LEU A 310 -7.41 15.75 -7.03
CA LEU A 310 -6.10 16.18 -7.52
C LEU A 310 -5.46 15.10 -8.40
N ALA A 311 -5.48 13.85 -7.96
CA ALA A 311 -4.94 12.74 -8.75
C ALA A 311 -5.67 12.56 -10.08
N GLN A 312 -7.01 12.65 -10.07
CA GLN A 312 -7.81 12.59 -11.30
C GLN A 312 -7.45 13.71 -12.26
N ASN A 313 -7.24 14.92 -11.78
CA ASN A 313 -6.82 16.06 -12.61
C ASN A 313 -5.42 15.86 -13.19
N LEU A 314 -4.48 15.32 -12.42
CA LEU A 314 -3.14 15.02 -12.92
C LEU A 314 -3.17 13.89 -13.95
N GLU A 315 -3.96 12.85 -13.71
CA GLU A 315 -4.10 11.73 -14.64
C GLU A 315 -4.69 12.18 -15.99
N ALA A 316 -5.61 13.13 -15.97
CA ALA A 316 -6.21 13.69 -17.18
C ALA A 316 -5.17 14.32 -18.12
N LEU A 317 -3.99 14.73 -17.60
CA LEU A 317 -2.92 15.28 -18.42
C LEU A 317 -2.23 14.23 -19.30
N VAL A 318 -2.35 12.97 -18.97
CA VAL A 318 -1.69 11.83 -19.65
C VAL A 318 -2.70 10.83 -20.24
N ASN A 319 -3.98 11.09 -20.10
CA ASN A 319 -5.03 10.24 -20.63
C ASN A 319 -5.33 10.55 -22.11
#